data_a4c49b5de7f8be303cf2779dfcb8affd
#
_entry.id   a4c49b5de7f8be303cf2779dfcb8affd
#
_cell.length_a   1.000
_cell.length_b   1.000
_cell.length_c   1.000
_cell.angle_alpha   90.00
_cell.angle_beta   90.00
_cell.angle_gamma   90.00
#
_symmetry.space_group_name_H-M   'P 1'
#
loop_
_entity.id
_entity.type
_entity.pdbx_description
1 polymer ?
#
loop_
_entity_poly.entity_id
_entity_poly.type
_entity_poly.pdbx_seq_one_letter_code
_entity_poly.pdbx_strand_id
1 'polypeptide(L)'
;MIDWTLNKRLAMLLVAGLPGAVLAAQAQEAAAPDALIDDLDQRLKVIERKLELQQEAAATAAASTAVTRAGTDRFSLASADGKTTIRFRAVLNADYRNYANDLAPNGRALAPGSDGFLLRQVRPYIEGTFGGLVDYRIMPDFAGGKTVLQDAYIVARFKPAFALTAGKFKSPIGLERLQGDTDTRFIERALPDKLIPNRDIGVQLGGDLLNGRLSYQIAYLNGSADGGSSDGNTSPDADNNDDKDYALRLFALPFRDSQWFALRGLGLGIGGSTTDQNGQVDGTGAATQSLLTTYRTNGQQTFFSYRGDTTPTIAWGRRQRLSPQAYYYYGPFGFLTEYVDVRQDVRRVIGATSREATLNHRAWQAQLSWFATGEDEGYRAPAPKRPYVAGGSGWGSLELVARYAVLDIDNAAFDGGTASFTNPVGSASKATALTLGVNWALTQNFKTLLNYEHTKFTGGAAGGADAPAEKVFLARFQFQY
;
A
#
# COMPACT_ATOMS: atom_id res chain seq x y z
N MET A 1 4.30 9.38 -39.63
CA MET A 1 3.75 9.62 -40.98
C MET A 1 2.70 8.53 -41.23
N ILE A 2 1.49 8.72 -40.76
CA ILE A 2 0.31 7.96 -41.16
C ILE A 2 -0.80 9.00 -41.36
N ASP A 3 -1.38 8.92 -42.49
CA ASP A 3 -2.15 9.89 -43.25
C ASP A 3 -3.50 10.24 -42.59
N TRP A 4 -3.79 11.51 -42.41
CA TRP A 4 -4.99 12.09 -41.82
C TRP A 4 -5.92 12.63 -42.89
N THR A 5 -6.30 11.79 -43.86
CA THR A 5 -7.24 12.19 -44.94
C THR A 5 -8.27 11.11 -45.21
N LEU A 6 -9.18 10.88 -44.26
CA LEU A 6 -10.43 10.14 -44.60
C LEU A 6 -11.55 10.49 -43.61
N ASN A 7 -12.11 11.69 -43.71
CA ASN A 7 -13.47 11.98 -43.16
C ASN A 7 -14.02 13.36 -43.61
N LYS A 8 -13.86 13.69 -44.88
CA LYS A 8 -14.57 14.83 -45.49
C LYS A 8 -15.18 14.46 -46.85
N ARG A 9 -15.90 13.35 -46.91
CA ARG A 9 -16.72 13.02 -48.11
C ARG A 9 -17.98 12.25 -47.68
N LEU A 10 -18.92 12.96 -47.07
CA LEU A 10 -20.31 12.53 -46.99
C LEU A 10 -21.24 13.71 -46.71
N ALA A 11 -21.13 14.78 -47.47
CA ALA A 11 -22.06 15.88 -47.41
C ALA A 11 -22.03 16.67 -48.76
N MET A 12 -22.21 15.97 -49.87
CA MET A 12 -22.48 16.62 -51.15
C MET A 12 -22.90 15.55 -52.18
N LEU A 13 -24.16 15.22 -52.20
CA LEU A 13 -24.82 14.59 -53.35
C LEU A 13 -26.33 14.54 -53.08
N LEU A 14 -27.01 15.64 -53.46
CA LEU A 14 -28.43 15.65 -53.83
C LEU A 14 -28.85 17.08 -54.22
N VAL A 15 -28.28 17.58 -55.30
CA VAL A 15 -28.90 18.64 -56.13
C VAL A 15 -28.38 18.42 -57.54
N ALA A 16 -29.11 17.67 -58.35
CA ALA A 16 -29.17 17.82 -59.82
C ALA A 16 -30.18 16.81 -60.37
N GLY A 17 -31.26 17.29 -60.94
CA GLY A 17 -32.10 16.48 -61.81
C GLY A 17 -33.58 16.81 -61.78
N LEU A 18 -33.95 17.98 -62.29
CA LEU A 18 -35.27 18.18 -62.89
C LEU A 18 -35.09 18.66 -64.30
N PRO A 19 -35.80 18.09 -65.26
CA PRO A 19 -36.43 18.97 -66.21
C PRO A 19 -37.94 18.64 -66.39
N GLY A 20 -38.69 19.70 -66.30
CA GLY A 20 -39.79 20.01 -67.19
C GLY A 20 -41.06 19.11 -67.17
N ALA A 21 -42.10 19.58 -66.53
CA ALA A 21 -43.49 19.41 -67.03
C ALA A 21 -44.30 20.63 -66.63
N VAL A 22 -44.77 21.28 -67.65
CA VAL A 22 -45.54 22.49 -67.61
C VAL A 22 -47.07 22.12 -67.46
N LEU A 23 -47.76 22.88 -66.59
CA LEU A 23 -49.18 23.15 -66.53
C LEU A 23 -50.17 22.00 -66.31
N ALA A 24 -50.76 21.99 -65.11
CA ALA A 24 -52.19 21.98 -64.89
C ALA A 24 -52.51 22.70 -63.58
N ALA A 25 -52.89 23.95 -63.64
CA ALA A 25 -53.52 24.68 -62.56
C ALA A 25 -54.88 24.06 -62.24
N GLN A 26 -54.97 23.15 -61.27
CA GLN A 26 -56.15 22.86 -60.50
C GLN A 26 -56.15 23.73 -59.27
N ALA A 27 -57.17 24.56 -59.20
CA ALA A 27 -57.49 25.31 -57.99
C ALA A 27 -57.71 24.35 -56.85
N GLN A 28 -56.70 24.22 -56.02
CA GLN A 28 -56.83 23.54 -54.75
C GLN A 28 -57.47 24.54 -53.79
N GLU A 29 -58.71 24.26 -53.46
CA GLU A 29 -59.50 24.98 -52.48
C GLU A 29 -58.66 25.23 -51.23
N ALA A 30 -58.39 26.48 -50.89
CA ALA A 30 -57.64 26.85 -49.72
C ALA A 30 -58.40 26.28 -48.53
N ALA A 31 -57.84 25.25 -47.93
CA ALA A 31 -58.32 24.73 -46.66
C ALA A 31 -58.42 25.89 -45.65
N ALA A 32 -59.60 26.00 -45.01
CA ALA A 32 -59.89 27.06 -44.08
C ALA A 32 -58.75 27.19 -43.06
N PRO A 33 -58.29 28.38 -42.68
CA PRO A 33 -57.15 28.59 -41.74
C PRO A 33 -57.23 27.75 -40.45
N ASP A 34 -58.47 27.48 -40.03
CA ASP A 34 -58.72 26.67 -38.82
C ASP A 34 -58.34 25.17 -39.01
N ALA A 35 -58.58 24.58 -40.18
CA ALA A 35 -58.20 23.21 -40.45
C ALA A 35 -56.67 23.01 -40.53
N LEU A 36 -55.93 24.04 -40.97
CA LEU A 36 -54.44 24.01 -40.97
C LEU A 36 -53.91 24.17 -39.56
N ILE A 37 -54.54 24.99 -38.75
CA ILE A 37 -54.22 25.20 -37.35
C ILE A 37 -54.41 23.89 -36.54
N ASP A 38 -55.53 23.20 -36.77
CA ASP A 38 -55.84 21.92 -36.12
C ASP A 38 -54.89 20.81 -36.55
N ASP A 39 -54.49 20.73 -37.83
CA ASP A 39 -53.45 19.77 -38.26
C ASP A 39 -52.07 20.08 -37.62
N LEU A 40 -51.69 21.36 -37.55
CA LEU A 40 -50.45 21.77 -36.89
C LEU A 40 -50.50 21.47 -35.39
N ASP A 41 -51.61 21.71 -34.70
CA ASP A 41 -51.78 21.40 -33.29
C ASP A 41 -51.71 19.87 -33.02
N GLN A 42 -52.33 19.07 -33.88
CA GLN A 42 -52.22 17.62 -33.81
C GLN A 42 -50.78 17.13 -34.04
N ARG A 43 -50.07 17.70 -35.01
CA ARG A 43 -48.67 17.37 -35.27
C ARG A 43 -47.79 17.78 -34.10
N LEU A 44 -48.05 18.95 -33.52
CA LEU A 44 -47.36 19.41 -32.34
C LEU A 44 -47.51 18.43 -31.15
N LYS A 45 -48.74 18.04 -30.85
CA LYS A 45 -49.06 17.05 -29.80
C LYS A 45 -48.40 15.69 -30.07
N VAL A 46 -48.33 15.24 -31.31
CA VAL A 46 -47.66 14.00 -31.68
C VAL A 46 -46.14 14.12 -31.48
N ILE A 47 -45.56 15.28 -31.83
CA ILE A 47 -44.12 15.54 -31.64
C ILE A 47 -43.81 15.66 -30.15
N GLU A 48 -44.60 16.38 -29.37
CA GLU A 48 -44.46 16.48 -27.92
C GLU A 48 -44.50 15.10 -27.26
N ARG A 49 -45.49 14.29 -27.58
CA ARG A 49 -45.60 12.93 -27.05
C ARG A 49 -44.45 12.04 -27.47
N LYS A 50 -43.94 12.19 -28.68
CA LYS A 50 -42.78 11.46 -29.17
C LYS A 50 -41.49 11.89 -28.43
N LEU A 51 -41.36 13.17 -28.12
CA LEU A 51 -40.25 13.71 -27.33
C LEU A 51 -40.31 13.22 -25.90
N GLU A 52 -41.50 13.24 -25.26
CA GLU A 52 -41.69 12.67 -23.92
C GLU A 52 -41.31 11.19 -23.86
N LEU A 53 -41.78 10.38 -24.81
CA LEU A 53 -41.43 8.96 -24.89
C LEU A 53 -39.94 8.73 -25.14
N GLN A 54 -39.28 9.59 -25.93
CA GLN A 54 -37.84 9.55 -26.12
C GLN A 54 -37.12 9.94 -24.85
N GLN A 55 -37.60 10.95 -24.12
CA GLN A 55 -37.01 11.33 -22.83
C GLN A 55 -37.20 10.25 -21.75
N GLU A 56 -38.39 9.66 -21.68
CA GLU A 56 -38.65 8.53 -20.78
C GLU A 56 -37.76 7.30 -21.11
N ALA A 57 -37.63 6.98 -22.41
CA ALA A 57 -36.77 5.89 -22.87
C ALA A 57 -35.31 6.20 -22.60
N ALA A 58 -34.87 7.44 -22.83
CA ALA A 58 -33.49 7.88 -22.52
C ALA A 58 -33.21 7.87 -21.01
N ALA A 59 -34.18 8.32 -20.20
CA ALA A 59 -34.05 8.27 -18.71
C ALA A 59 -34.01 6.83 -18.23
N THR A 60 -34.82 5.94 -18.75
CA THR A 60 -34.82 4.50 -18.43
C THR A 60 -33.51 3.83 -18.85
N ALA A 61 -33.02 4.13 -20.06
CA ALA A 61 -31.72 3.64 -20.53
C ALA A 61 -30.58 4.18 -19.68
N ALA A 62 -30.60 5.47 -19.33
CA ALA A 62 -29.59 6.08 -18.45
C ALA A 62 -29.60 5.46 -17.03
N ALA A 63 -30.81 5.13 -16.51
CA ALA A 63 -30.95 4.47 -15.20
C ALA A 63 -30.42 3.03 -15.16
N SER A 64 -30.32 2.37 -16.33
CA SER A 64 -29.81 0.99 -16.46
C SER A 64 -28.40 0.89 -17.04
N THR A 65 -27.85 1.98 -17.58
CA THR A 65 -26.57 1.95 -18.30
C THR A 65 -25.41 2.13 -17.32
N ALA A 66 -24.44 1.22 -17.38
CA ALA A 66 -23.20 1.34 -16.61
C ALA A 66 -22.40 2.59 -17.04
N VAL A 67 -21.87 3.30 -16.06
CA VAL A 67 -21.05 4.49 -16.27
C VAL A 67 -19.57 4.08 -16.30
N THR A 68 -18.92 4.28 -17.44
CA THR A 68 -17.48 4.12 -17.57
C THR A 68 -16.80 5.46 -17.33
N ARG A 69 -15.75 5.47 -16.49
CA ARG A 69 -14.89 6.63 -16.27
C ARG A 69 -13.45 6.21 -16.58
N ALA A 70 -12.84 6.89 -17.54
CA ALA A 70 -11.44 6.72 -17.89
C ALA A 70 -10.74 8.08 -17.80
N GLY A 71 -9.65 8.16 -17.04
CA GLY A 71 -8.89 9.36 -16.81
C GLY A 71 -7.48 9.04 -16.30
N THR A 72 -6.68 10.04 -16.08
CA THR A 72 -5.32 9.88 -15.58
C THR A 72 -5.26 9.36 -14.14
N ASP A 73 -6.34 9.52 -13.40
CA ASP A 73 -6.44 9.17 -11.97
C ASP A 73 -7.21 7.88 -11.72
N ARG A 74 -7.99 7.39 -12.72
CA ARG A 74 -8.79 6.17 -12.55
C ARG A 74 -9.32 5.60 -13.86
N PHE A 75 -9.41 4.27 -13.86
CA PHE A 75 -10.29 3.53 -14.77
C PHE A 75 -11.32 2.78 -13.93
N SER A 76 -12.60 3.10 -14.11
CA SER A 76 -13.67 2.50 -13.32
C SER A 76 -14.95 2.29 -14.12
N LEU A 77 -15.66 1.23 -13.74
CA LEU A 77 -17.03 0.96 -14.13
C LEU A 77 -17.92 1.16 -12.90
N ALA A 78 -19.06 1.78 -13.09
CA ALA A 78 -20.04 1.95 -12.02
C ALA A 78 -21.44 1.57 -12.54
N SER A 79 -22.28 0.99 -11.68
CA SER A 79 -23.71 0.87 -11.96
C SER A 79 -24.34 2.27 -12.11
N ALA A 80 -25.47 2.35 -12.78
CA ALA A 80 -26.17 3.61 -12.99
C ALA A 80 -26.49 4.34 -11.67
N ASP A 81 -26.84 3.60 -10.62
CA ASP A 81 -27.10 4.12 -9.28
C ASP A 81 -25.84 4.43 -8.47
N GLY A 82 -24.64 4.15 -9.01
CA GLY A 82 -23.34 4.37 -8.39
C GLY A 82 -23.02 3.48 -7.20
N LYS A 83 -23.91 2.56 -6.81
CA LYS A 83 -23.72 1.71 -5.62
C LYS A 83 -22.75 0.55 -5.84
N THR A 84 -22.63 0.10 -7.09
CA THR A 84 -21.66 -0.92 -7.45
C THR A 84 -20.57 -0.31 -8.32
N THR A 85 -19.32 -0.47 -7.92
CA THR A 85 -18.15 0.07 -8.65
C THR A 85 -17.07 -0.99 -8.78
N ILE A 86 -16.35 -0.96 -9.89
CA ILE A 86 -15.11 -1.71 -10.13
C ILE A 86 -14.06 -0.70 -10.57
N ARG A 87 -12.91 -0.70 -9.92
CA ARG A 87 -11.76 0.13 -10.26
C ARG A 87 -10.56 -0.75 -10.57
N PHE A 88 -9.93 -0.50 -11.69
CA PHE A 88 -8.68 -1.13 -12.06
C PHE A 88 -7.53 -0.20 -11.69
N ARG A 89 -6.59 -0.72 -10.95
CA ARG A 89 -5.44 0.01 -10.45
C ARG A 89 -4.16 -0.79 -10.70
N ALA A 90 -3.04 -0.09 -10.67
CA ALA A 90 -1.73 -0.74 -10.80
C ALA A 90 -0.66 0.01 -9.99
N VAL A 91 0.32 -0.73 -9.49
CA VAL A 91 1.57 -0.20 -8.95
C VAL A 91 2.72 -0.95 -9.60
N LEU A 92 3.65 -0.19 -10.21
CA LEU A 92 4.89 -0.70 -10.73
C LEU A 92 6.05 0.05 -10.09
N ASN A 93 6.92 -0.65 -9.39
CA ASN A 93 8.16 -0.13 -8.83
C ASN A 93 9.36 -0.84 -9.44
N ALA A 94 10.15 -0.09 -10.21
CA ALA A 94 11.44 -0.53 -10.72
C ALA A 94 12.54 0.16 -9.91
N ASP A 95 13.35 -0.63 -9.22
CA ASP A 95 14.41 -0.15 -8.32
C ASP A 95 15.78 -0.42 -8.91
N TYR A 96 16.71 0.44 -8.57
CA TYR A 96 18.15 0.23 -8.71
C TYR A 96 18.80 0.32 -7.34
N ARG A 97 19.73 -0.58 -7.06
CA ARG A 97 20.56 -0.60 -5.84
C ARG A 97 22.01 -0.57 -6.22
N ASN A 98 22.78 0.23 -5.48
CA ASN A 98 24.23 0.27 -5.59
C ASN A 98 24.83 0.36 -4.18
N TYR A 99 25.68 -0.59 -3.85
CA TYR A 99 26.39 -0.63 -2.58
C TYR A 99 27.75 0.08 -2.72
N ALA A 100 27.97 1.11 -1.90
CA ALA A 100 29.23 1.86 -1.91
C ALA A 100 30.41 1.10 -1.31
N ASN A 101 30.17 -0.09 -0.78
CA ASN A 101 31.18 -1.02 -0.25
C ASN A 101 30.80 -2.46 -0.61
N ASP A 102 31.80 -3.30 -0.85
CA ASP A 102 31.64 -4.69 -1.31
C ASP A 102 31.40 -5.70 -0.17
N LEU A 103 31.09 -5.23 1.04
CA LEU A 103 30.89 -6.08 2.20
C LEU A 103 29.45 -6.04 2.71
N ALA A 104 28.87 -7.22 2.91
CA ALA A 104 27.65 -7.37 3.66
C ALA A 104 27.85 -7.07 5.16
N PRO A 105 26.79 -6.77 5.94
CA PRO A 105 26.88 -6.49 7.38
C PRO A 105 27.63 -7.55 8.20
N ASN A 106 27.59 -8.81 7.78
CA ASN A 106 28.30 -9.91 8.43
C ASN A 106 29.79 -10.03 8.03
N GLY A 107 30.34 -9.04 7.33
CA GLY A 107 31.73 -9.05 6.87
C GLY A 107 32.02 -9.96 5.67
N ARG A 108 31.00 -10.58 5.08
CA ARG A 108 31.14 -11.37 3.85
C ARG A 108 31.11 -10.45 2.65
N ALA A 109 31.81 -10.85 1.57
CA ALA A 109 31.63 -10.20 0.28
C ALA A 109 30.17 -10.27 -0.16
N LEU A 110 29.64 -9.18 -0.71
CA LEU A 110 28.33 -9.19 -1.34
C LEU A 110 28.34 -10.17 -2.50
N ALA A 111 27.23 -10.86 -2.71
CA ALA A 111 27.11 -11.79 -3.83
C ALA A 111 27.31 -11.03 -5.16
N PRO A 112 27.93 -11.64 -6.19
CA PRO A 112 28.00 -11.06 -7.52
C PRO A 112 26.60 -10.65 -7.98
N GLY A 113 26.43 -9.41 -8.46
CA GLY A 113 25.14 -8.89 -8.87
C GLY A 113 24.31 -8.30 -7.71
N SER A 114 24.91 -8.05 -6.54
CA SER A 114 24.24 -7.31 -5.45
C SER A 114 23.82 -5.91 -5.88
N ASP A 115 24.62 -5.26 -6.73
CA ASP A 115 24.22 -4.03 -7.44
C ASP A 115 23.36 -4.41 -8.64
N GLY A 116 22.28 -3.67 -8.86
CA GLY A 116 21.48 -3.94 -10.05
C GLY A 116 20.06 -3.44 -10.00
N PHE A 117 19.40 -3.67 -11.11
CA PHE A 117 17.98 -3.38 -11.26
C PHE A 117 17.12 -4.54 -10.78
N LEU A 118 15.97 -4.20 -10.20
CA LEU A 118 14.97 -5.19 -9.80
C LEU A 118 13.56 -4.63 -9.93
N LEU A 119 12.61 -5.49 -10.27
CA LEU A 119 11.20 -5.19 -10.13
C LEU A 119 10.80 -5.43 -8.68
N ARG A 120 10.55 -4.35 -7.94
CA ARG A 120 10.25 -4.42 -6.50
C ARG A 120 8.80 -4.70 -6.21
N GLN A 121 7.91 -4.17 -7.05
CA GLN A 121 6.46 -4.41 -7.00
C GLN A 121 5.90 -4.37 -8.42
N VAL A 122 5.07 -5.34 -8.75
CA VAL A 122 4.28 -5.40 -9.99
C VAL A 122 2.88 -5.84 -9.59
N ARG A 123 2.02 -4.88 -9.25
CA ARG A 123 0.73 -5.10 -8.62
C ARG A 123 -0.42 -4.51 -9.43
N PRO A 124 -0.93 -5.20 -10.45
CA PRO A 124 -2.27 -4.90 -10.95
C PRO A 124 -3.29 -5.32 -9.89
N TYR A 125 -4.30 -4.50 -9.62
CA TYR A 125 -5.32 -4.85 -8.65
C TYR A 125 -6.70 -4.30 -9.00
N ILE A 126 -7.69 -4.97 -8.45
CA ILE A 126 -9.09 -4.61 -8.58
C ILE A 126 -9.61 -4.26 -7.20
N GLU A 127 -10.26 -3.12 -7.09
CA GLU A 127 -11.00 -2.72 -5.90
C GLU A 127 -12.34 -2.13 -6.27
N GLY A 128 -13.28 -2.11 -5.35
CA GLY A 128 -14.58 -1.53 -5.62
C GLY A 128 -15.53 -1.65 -4.45
N THR A 129 -16.79 -1.31 -4.73
CA THR A 129 -17.91 -1.42 -3.79
C THR A 129 -19.02 -2.20 -4.44
N PHE A 130 -19.67 -3.08 -3.73
CA PHE A 130 -20.84 -3.81 -4.18
C PHE A 130 -22.07 -3.40 -3.36
N GLY A 131 -23.13 -2.98 -4.03
CA GLY A 131 -24.40 -2.58 -3.40
C GLY A 131 -24.31 -1.42 -2.43
N GLY A 132 -23.24 -0.61 -2.47
CA GLY A 132 -23.00 0.49 -1.53
C GLY A 132 -22.63 0.06 -0.11
N LEU A 133 -22.54 -1.25 0.15
CA LEU A 133 -22.30 -1.83 1.49
C LEU A 133 -20.95 -2.51 1.61
N VAL A 134 -20.55 -3.30 0.61
CA VAL A 134 -19.38 -4.17 0.68
C VAL A 134 -18.28 -3.64 -0.21
N ASP A 135 -17.19 -3.16 0.37
CA ASP A 135 -15.96 -2.89 -0.37
C ASP A 135 -15.13 -4.17 -0.49
N TYR A 136 -14.36 -4.27 -1.57
CA TYR A 136 -13.48 -5.39 -1.80
C TYR A 136 -12.17 -4.94 -2.47
N ARG A 137 -11.11 -5.72 -2.25
CA ARG A 137 -9.83 -5.58 -2.96
C ARG A 137 -9.22 -6.96 -3.20
N ILE A 138 -8.66 -7.13 -4.40
CA ILE A 138 -7.84 -8.27 -4.78
C ILE A 138 -6.58 -7.72 -5.44
N MET A 139 -5.41 -7.98 -4.84
CA MET A 139 -4.13 -7.42 -5.26
C MET A 139 -3.03 -8.50 -5.26
N PRO A 140 -2.75 -9.13 -6.39
CA PRO A 140 -1.55 -9.94 -6.56
C PRO A 140 -0.29 -9.07 -6.68
N ASP A 141 0.87 -9.67 -6.43
CA ASP A 141 2.19 -9.12 -6.73
C ASP A 141 3.00 -10.15 -7.54
N PHE A 142 3.49 -9.74 -8.69
CA PHE A 142 4.26 -10.58 -9.62
C PHE A 142 5.77 -10.30 -9.55
N ALA A 143 6.22 -9.48 -8.60
CA ALA A 143 7.62 -9.14 -8.46
C ALA A 143 8.42 -10.25 -7.77
N GLY A 144 9.75 -10.24 -7.97
CA GLY A 144 10.68 -11.15 -7.29
C GLY A 144 10.59 -12.61 -7.75
N GLY A 145 10.07 -12.89 -8.95
CA GLY A 145 9.99 -14.24 -9.53
C GLY A 145 8.95 -15.15 -8.87
N LYS A 146 8.02 -14.59 -8.09
CA LYS A 146 6.93 -15.31 -7.43
C LYS A 146 5.61 -14.55 -7.65
N THR A 147 4.52 -15.29 -7.68
CA THR A 147 3.18 -14.69 -7.59
C THR A 147 2.69 -14.81 -6.16
N VAL A 148 2.43 -13.68 -5.51
CA VAL A 148 1.94 -13.64 -4.13
C VAL A 148 0.65 -12.84 -4.09
N LEU A 149 -0.37 -13.37 -3.42
CA LEU A 149 -1.59 -12.62 -3.15
C LEU A 149 -1.33 -11.68 -1.96
N GLN A 150 -1.19 -10.37 -2.23
CA GLN A 150 -0.90 -9.37 -1.19
C GLN A 150 -2.14 -9.00 -0.40
N ASP A 151 -3.19 -8.55 -1.07
CA ASP A 151 -4.47 -8.22 -0.45
C ASP A 151 -5.59 -9.04 -1.10
N ALA A 152 -6.45 -9.65 -0.30
CA ALA A 152 -7.70 -10.28 -0.73
C ALA A 152 -8.70 -10.20 0.42
N TYR A 153 -9.49 -9.14 0.44
CA TYR A 153 -10.42 -8.89 1.53
C TYR A 153 -11.71 -8.22 1.08
N ILE A 154 -12.73 -8.38 1.93
CA ILE A 154 -13.99 -7.66 1.86
C ILE A 154 -14.17 -6.83 3.13
N VAL A 155 -14.86 -5.69 3.01
CA VAL A 155 -15.23 -4.81 4.13
C VAL A 155 -16.72 -4.53 4.06
N ALA A 156 -17.49 -5.05 4.99
CA ALA A 156 -18.89 -4.69 5.15
C ALA A 156 -19.01 -3.41 6.01
N ARG A 157 -19.45 -2.30 5.40
CA ARG A 157 -19.58 -0.99 6.04
C ARG A 157 -21.01 -0.73 6.46
N PHE A 158 -21.35 -1.03 7.70
CA PHE A 158 -22.70 -0.77 8.24
C PHE A 158 -22.91 0.68 8.64
N LYS A 159 -21.88 1.29 9.24
CA LYS A 159 -21.82 2.70 9.69
C LYS A 159 -20.36 3.16 9.65
N PRO A 160 -20.10 4.48 9.66
CA PRO A 160 -18.73 4.98 9.85
C PRO A 160 -18.03 4.42 11.09
N ALA A 161 -18.79 4.24 12.18
CA ALA A 161 -18.29 3.68 13.44
C ALA A 161 -18.23 2.15 13.47
N PHE A 162 -18.69 1.44 12.46
CA PHE A 162 -18.77 -0.01 12.48
C PHE A 162 -18.60 -0.62 11.08
N ALA A 163 -17.45 -1.21 10.84
CA ALA A 163 -17.13 -1.95 9.64
C ALA A 163 -16.46 -3.29 9.99
N LEU A 164 -16.83 -4.35 9.28
CA LEU A 164 -16.26 -5.68 9.45
C LEU A 164 -15.43 -6.02 8.21
N THR A 165 -14.15 -6.29 8.40
CA THR A 165 -13.22 -6.74 7.36
C THR A 165 -12.95 -8.23 7.53
N ALA A 166 -12.90 -8.97 6.43
CA ALA A 166 -12.52 -10.39 6.41
C ALA A 166 -11.63 -10.68 5.21
N GLY A 167 -10.61 -11.51 5.39
CA GLY A 167 -9.66 -11.93 4.35
C GLY A 167 -8.22 -11.61 4.71
N LYS A 168 -7.36 -11.40 3.69
CA LYS A 168 -5.94 -11.06 3.83
C LYS A 168 -5.74 -9.55 3.69
N PHE A 169 -5.25 -8.91 4.76
CA PHE A 169 -5.05 -7.46 4.85
C PHE A 169 -3.86 -7.11 5.74
N LYS A 170 -3.45 -5.84 5.77
CA LYS A 170 -2.39 -5.36 6.67
C LYS A 170 -2.83 -5.44 8.12
N SER A 171 -2.02 -6.07 8.99
CA SER A 171 -2.27 -6.12 10.44
C SER A 171 -2.31 -4.71 11.04
N PRO A 172 -3.25 -4.39 11.93
CA PRO A 172 -3.47 -3.03 12.41
C PRO A 172 -2.51 -2.65 13.56
N ILE A 173 -1.18 -2.67 13.31
CA ILE A 173 -0.19 -2.43 14.37
C ILE A 173 0.66 -1.19 14.07
N GLY A 174 1.47 -1.19 13.02
CA GLY A 174 2.45 -0.14 12.74
C GLY A 174 1.90 1.07 12.01
N LEU A 175 2.53 2.24 12.17
CA LEU A 175 2.14 3.46 11.49
C LEU A 175 2.62 3.48 10.04
N GLU A 176 3.93 3.34 9.81
CA GLU A 176 4.50 3.32 8.45
C GLU A 176 4.03 2.09 7.66
N ARG A 177 3.81 0.94 8.34
CA ARG A 177 3.27 -0.26 7.71
C ARG A 177 1.90 -0.04 7.09
N LEU A 178 1.03 0.72 7.75
CA LEU A 178 -0.33 0.98 7.30
C LEU A 178 -0.41 2.03 6.19
N GLN A 179 0.64 2.84 5.97
CA GLN A 179 0.69 3.72 4.78
C GLN A 179 0.55 2.90 3.49
N GLY A 180 -0.09 3.49 2.49
CA GLY A 180 -0.09 2.95 1.13
C GLY A 180 1.34 2.76 0.61
N ASP A 181 1.57 1.73 -0.18
CA ASP A 181 2.93 1.44 -0.67
C ASP A 181 3.46 2.56 -1.61
N THR A 182 2.54 3.35 -2.17
CA THR A 182 2.85 4.52 -3.00
C THR A 182 2.91 5.83 -2.21
N ASP A 183 2.52 5.81 -0.94
CA ASP A 183 2.49 6.97 -0.03
C ASP A 183 3.76 7.09 0.83
N THR A 184 4.59 6.03 0.89
CA THR A 184 5.85 6.07 1.65
C THR A 184 6.81 7.09 1.08
N ARG A 185 7.57 7.76 1.98
CA ARG A 185 8.56 8.78 1.62
C ARG A 185 9.90 8.18 1.23
N PHE A 186 10.16 6.95 1.65
CA PHE A 186 11.39 6.23 1.39
C PHE A 186 11.13 4.99 0.54
N ILE A 187 12.13 4.56 -0.20
CA ILE A 187 12.08 3.38 -1.07
C ILE A 187 11.77 2.12 -0.26
N GLU A 188 12.40 1.97 0.91
CA GLU A 188 12.11 0.88 1.85
C GLU A 188 11.62 1.45 3.18
N ARG A 189 10.74 0.71 3.86
CA ARG A 189 10.26 1.07 5.19
C ARG A 189 11.39 0.98 6.22
N ALA A 190 11.26 1.74 7.31
CA ALA A 190 12.26 1.82 8.36
C ALA A 190 12.46 0.49 9.13
N LEU A 191 13.49 0.46 9.97
CA LEU A 191 13.84 -0.71 10.80
C LEU A 191 12.68 -1.17 11.73
N PRO A 192 11.86 -0.30 12.36
CA PRO A 192 10.71 -0.74 13.15
C PRO A 192 9.74 -1.64 12.40
N ASP A 193 9.61 -1.42 11.10
CA ASP A 193 8.75 -2.21 10.23
C ASP A 193 9.17 -3.69 10.13
N LYS A 194 10.43 -4.00 10.49
CA LYS A 194 10.93 -5.39 10.55
C LYS A 194 10.37 -6.17 11.75
N LEU A 195 9.88 -5.47 12.79
CA LEU A 195 9.27 -6.05 14.00
C LEU A 195 7.73 -6.12 13.92
N ILE A 196 7.13 -5.66 12.81
CA ILE A 196 5.68 -5.58 12.63
C ILE A 196 5.27 -6.55 11.52
N PRO A 197 4.19 -7.36 11.70
CA PRO A 197 3.69 -8.21 10.65
C PRO A 197 3.23 -7.37 9.44
N ASN A 198 3.39 -7.90 8.25
CA ASN A 198 3.03 -7.20 7.03
C ASN A 198 1.54 -7.39 6.72
N ARG A 199 1.15 -8.61 6.36
CA ARG A 199 -0.25 -8.96 6.06
C ARG A 199 -0.60 -10.27 6.75
N ASP A 200 -1.86 -10.35 7.16
CA ASP A 200 -2.36 -11.54 7.82
C ASP A 200 -3.79 -11.85 7.37
N ILE A 201 -4.21 -13.07 7.56
CA ILE A 201 -5.56 -13.55 7.26
C ILE A 201 -6.38 -13.58 8.54
N GLY A 202 -7.60 -13.08 8.46
CA GLY A 202 -8.51 -13.10 9.60
C GLY A 202 -9.69 -12.16 9.45
N VAL A 203 -10.19 -11.71 10.59
CA VAL A 203 -11.30 -10.77 10.69
C VAL A 203 -10.90 -9.54 11.52
N GLN A 204 -11.42 -8.37 11.14
CA GLN A 204 -11.19 -7.13 11.85
C GLN A 204 -12.49 -6.35 11.98
N LEU A 205 -12.78 -5.92 13.19
CA LEU A 205 -13.76 -4.90 13.47
C LEU A 205 -13.07 -3.55 13.55
N GLY A 206 -13.62 -2.52 12.92
CA GLY A 206 -13.05 -1.20 12.96
C GLY A 206 -14.05 -0.11 12.61
N GLY A 207 -13.65 1.12 12.83
CA GLY A 207 -14.48 2.28 12.49
C GLY A 207 -13.92 3.59 13.03
N ASP A 208 -14.62 4.66 12.69
CA ASP A 208 -14.31 6.02 13.07
C ASP A 208 -15.34 6.54 14.07
N LEU A 209 -14.87 6.99 15.22
CA LEU A 209 -15.64 7.56 16.30
C LEU A 209 -15.40 9.07 16.37
N LEU A 210 -16.25 9.79 17.12
CA LEU A 210 -16.11 11.22 17.38
C LEU A 210 -15.92 12.04 16.08
N ASN A 211 -16.74 11.77 15.07
CA ASN A 211 -16.66 12.39 13.74
C ASN A 211 -15.28 12.22 13.05
N GLY A 212 -14.65 11.05 13.21
CA GLY A 212 -13.36 10.72 12.62
C GLY A 212 -12.15 11.28 13.35
N ARG A 213 -12.33 11.75 14.62
CA ARG A 213 -11.20 12.14 15.48
C ARG A 213 -10.55 10.94 16.16
N LEU A 214 -11.22 9.83 16.29
CA LEU A 214 -10.71 8.59 16.85
C LEU A 214 -11.07 7.44 15.93
N SER A 215 -10.08 6.71 15.42
CA SER A 215 -10.29 5.43 14.75
C SER A 215 -9.85 4.27 15.64
N TYR A 216 -10.55 3.15 15.54
CA TYR A 216 -10.22 1.93 16.25
C TYR A 216 -10.22 0.73 15.30
N GLN A 217 -9.40 -0.26 15.60
CA GLN A 217 -9.31 -1.54 14.88
C GLN A 217 -9.05 -2.64 15.90
N ILE A 218 -9.85 -3.70 15.89
CA ILE A 218 -9.70 -4.89 16.70
C ILE A 218 -9.68 -6.07 15.73
N ALA A 219 -8.64 -6.88 15.75
CA ALA A 219 -8.48 -7.95 14.79
C ALA A 219 -8.19 -9.30 15.47
N TYR A 220 -8.66 -10.36 14.84
CA TYR A 220 -8.39 -11.76 15.14
C TYR A 220 -7.79 -12.40 13.89
N LEU A 221 -6.52 -12.76 13.95
CA LEU A 221 -5.66 -13.06 12.82
C LEU A 221 -4.95 -14.42 13.02
N ASN A 222 -4.47 -15.03 11.93
CA ASN A 222 -3.70 -16.27 11.99
C ASN A 222 -2.36 -16.15 12.73
N GLY A 223 -1.70 -14.96 12.71
CA GLY A 223 -0.46 -14.74 13.46
C GLY A 223 0.79 -14.80 12.59
N SER A 224 0.99 -13.80 11.75
CA SER A 224 2.22 -13.69 10.92
C SER A 224 3.46 -13.34 11.73
N ALA A 225 4.62 -13.83 11.28
CA ALA A 225 5.92 -13.49 11.84
C ALA A 225 6.28 -12.00 11.63
N ASP A 226 7.28 -11.52 12.37
CA ASP A 226 7.78 -10.14 12.25
C ASP A 226 8.27 -9.86 10.83
N GLY A 227 7.82 -8.74 10.26
CA GLY A 227 8.11 -8.38 8.87
C GLY A 227 7.47 -9.29 7.82
N GLY A 228 6.91 -10.42 8.22
CA GLY A 228 6.34 -11.45 7.36
C GLY A 228 4.86 -11.21 7.00
N SER A 229 4.38 -12.05 6.10
CA SER A 229 2.97 -12.18 5.76
C SER A 229 2.53 -13.63 5.97
N SER A 230 1.23 -13.87 5.93
CA SER A 230 0.64 -15.23 6.04
C SER A 230 0.90 -16.15 4.83
N ASP A 231 1.82 -15.77 3.97
CA ASP A 231 2.33 -16.55 2.84
C ASP A 231 3.47 -17.47 3.28
N GLY A 232 3.19 -18.41 4.17
CA GLY A 232 4.17 -19.35 4.72
C GLY A 232 4.80 -20.30 3.67
N ASN A 233 5.93 -20.90 4.05
CA ASN A 233 6.76 -21.70 3.14
C ASN A 233 6.09 -22.98 2.61
N THR A 234 5.15 -23.55 3.37
CA THR A 234 4.54 -24.84 3.06
C THR A 234 3.11 -24.75 2.56
N SER A 235 2.41 -23.68 2.91
CA SER A 235 1.01 -23.45 2.51
C SER A 235 0.76 -21.95 2.51
N PRO A 236 0.99 -21.28 1.37
CA PRO A 236 0.67 -19.86 1.24
C PRO A 236 -0.82 -19.63 1.50
N ASP A 237 -1.14 -18.54 2.19
CA ASP A 237 -2.50 -18.15 2.51
C ASP A 237 -3.28 -19.15 3.37
N ALA A 238 -2.56 -19.96 4.18
CA ALA A 238 -3.15 -20.89 5.14
C ALA A 238 -2.61 -20.63 6.54
N ASP A 239 -3.30 -21.22 7.52
CA ASP A 239 -2.85 -21.29 8.90
C ASP A 239 -1.85 -22.43 9.05
N ASN A 240 -0.79 -22.20 9.81
CA ASN A 240 0.25 -23.18 10.08
C ASN A 240 0.15 -23.79 11.50
N ASN A 241 -0.71 -23.24 12.36
CA ASN A 241 -0.94 -23.67 13.73
C ASN A 241 -2.32 -23.23 14.24
N ASP A 242 -2.72 -23.69 15.40
CA ASP A 242 -3.99 -23.33 16.03
C ASP A 242 -3.93 -21.97 16.77
N ASP A 243 -2.75 -21.40 16.94
CA ASP A 243 -2.55 -20.14 17.66
C ASP A 243 -3.01 -18.94 16.82
N LYS A 244 -3.64 -17.95 17.47
CA LYS A 244 -4.18 -16.76 16.82
C LYS A 244 -3.62 -15.48 17.42
N ASP A 245 -3.44 -14.45 16.58
CA ASP A 245 -2.98 -13.12 16.97
C ASP A 245 -4.17 -12.18 17.20
N TYR A 246 -4.30 -11.67 18.43
CA TYR A 246 -5.26 -10.64 18.79
C TYR A 246 -4.59 -9.29 18.67
N ALA A 247 -5.05 -8.44 17.76
CA ALA A 247 -4.48 -7.12 17.53
C ALA A 247 -5.49 -6.02 17.83
N LEU A 248 -4.96 -4.91 18.37
CA LEU A 248 -5.72 -3.69 18.66
C LEU A 248 -4.93 -2.48 18.16
N ARG A 249 -5.61 -1.51 17.56
CA ARG A 249 -5.07 -0.19 17.27
C ARG A 249 -6.09 0.89 17.58
N LEU A 250 -5.62 1.95 18.24
CA LEU A 250 -6.33 3.21 18.44
C LEU A 250 -5.50 4.32 17.80
N PHE A 251 -6.16 5.21 17.05
CA PHE A 251 -5.49 6.34 16.45
C PHE A 251 -6.37 7.60 16.53
N ALA A 252 -5.82 8.67 17.10
CA ALA A 252 -6.55 9.89 17.38
C ALA A 252 -6.00 11.08 16.58
N LEU A 253 -6.90 11.94 16.11
CA LEU A 253 -6.66 13.26 15.55
C LEU A 253 -7.28 14.32 16.48
N PRO A 254 -6.66 14.58 17.66
CA PRO A 254 -7.33 15.31 18.74
C PRO A 254 -7.66 16.75 18.37
N PHE A 255 -6.91 17.36 17.47
CA PHE A 255 -7.06 18.75 17.08
C PHE A 255 -7.62 18.94 15.66
N ARG A 256 -8.13 17.90 15.01
CA ARG A 256 -8.61 17.93 13.62
C ARG A 256 -9.53 19.12 13.30
N ASP A 257 -10.49 19.40 14.18
CA ASP A 257 -11.47 20.47 14.00
C ASP A 257 -11.22 21.65 14.96
N SER A 258 -10.02 21.74 15.54
CA SER A 258 -9.64 22.81 16.47
C SER A 258 -9.51 24.16 15.76
N GLN A 259 -9.73 25.24 16.48
CA GLN A 259 -9.38 26.58 16.02
C GLN A 259 -7.85 26.80 15.93
N TRP A 260 -7.06 25.97 16.60
CA TRP A 260 -5.59 25.99 16.55
C TRP A 260 -5.10 25.30 15.27
N PHE A 261 -5.08 26.05 14.18
CA PHE A 261 -4.73 25.55 12.85
C PHE A 261 -3.40 24.77 12.82
N ALA A 262 -2.40 25.24 13.58
CA ALA A 262 -1.10 24.61 13.65
C ALA A 262 -1.15 23.17 14.20
N LEU A 263 -2.12 22.82 15.06
CA LEU A 263 -2.22 21.49 15.66
C LEU A 263 -3.12 20.52 14.89
N ARG A 264 -3.82 20.97 13.86
CA ARG A 264 -4.79 20.11 13.11
C ARG A 264 -4.15 18.87 12.48
N GLY A 265 -2.88 18.97 12.12
CA GLY A 265 -2.14 17.87 11.51
C GLY A 265 -1.52 16.87 12.50
N LEU A 266 -1.77 17.02 13.82
CA LEU A 266 -1.26 16.09 14.83
C LEU A 266 -2.10 14.83 14.90
N GLY A 267 -1.45 13.67 14.68
CA GLY A 267 -2.01 12.35 14.89
C GLY A 267 -1.22 11.57 15.92
N LEU A 268 -1.93 10.92 16.83
CA LEU A 268 -1.36 10.10 17.91
C LEU A 268 -2.01 8.74 17.93
N GLY A 269 -1.27 7.67 18.10
CA GLY A 269 -1.82 6.35 18.14
C GLY A 269 -1.03 5.34 18.95
N ILE A 270 -1.64 4.21 19.17
CA ILE A 270 -1.03 3.04 19.76
C ILE A 270 -1.60 1.79 19.08
N GLY A 271 -0.73 0.88 18.68
CA GLY A 271 -1.09 -0.43 18.19
C GLY A 271 -0.41 -1.53 19.00
N GLY A 272 -0.96 -2.71 19.00
CA GLY A 272 -0.32 -3.85 19.64
C GLY A 272 -0.99 -5.16 19.28
N SER A 273 -0.30 -6.28 19.58
CA SER A 273 -0.87 -7.62 19.43
C SER A 273 -0.32 -8.59 20.44
N THR A 274 -1.04 -9.69 20.63
CA THR A 274 -0.60 -10.83 21.47
C THR A 274 -1.05 -12.15 20.85
N THR A 275 -0.13 -13.11 20.84
CA THR A 275 -0.38 -14.48 20.37
C THR A 275 0.50 -15.44 21.14
N ASP A 276 0.17 -16.71 21.18
CA ASP A 276 1.10 -17.79 21.51
C ASP A 276 1.65 -18.37 20.20
N GLN A 277 2.91 -18.76 20.17
CA GLN A 277 3.56 -19.36 19.00
C GLN A 277 4.49 -20.48 19.39
N ASN A 278 4.27 -21.65 18.81
CA ASN A 278 5.04 -22.84 19.09
C ASN A 278 5.62 -23.40 17.79
N GLY A 279 6.91 -23.13 17.57
CA GLY A 279 7.65 -23.70 16.46
C GLY A 279 7.78 -25.22 16.58
N GLN A 280 8.11 -25.88 15.49
CA GLN A 280 8.19 -27.33 15.42
C GLN A 280 9.58 -27.79 14.99
N VAL A 281 10.03 -28.88 15.56
CA VAL A 281 11.24 -29.63 15.15
C VAL A 281 10.84 -31.05 14.76
N ASP A 282 11.57 -31.63 13.82
CA ASP A 282 11.41 -33.03 13.45
C ASP A 282 12.12 -34.00 14.40
N GLY A 283 12.03 -35.30 14.13
CA GLY A 283 12.67 -36.34 14.92
C GLY A 283 14.22 -36.29 14.92
N THR A 284 14.83 -35.49 14.04
CA THR A 284 16.30 -35.24 14.00
C THR A 284 16.68 -33.99 14.79
N GLY A 285 15.71 -33.21 15.26
CA GLY A 285 15.89 -31.93 15.94
C GLY A 285 16.03 -30.72 14.99
N ALA A 286 15.88 -30.92 13.70
CA ALA A 286 15.86 -29.79 12.73
C ALA A 286 14.52 -29.06 12.79
N ALA A 287 14.51 -27.71 12.66
CA ALA A 287 13.29 -26.94 12.64
C ALA A 287 12.51 -27.20 11.34
N THR A 288 11.32 -27.78 11.47
CA THR A 288 10.34 -27.84 10.36
C THR A 288 9.60 -26.52 10.25
N GLN A 289 9.43 -25.81 11.38
CA GLN A 289 8.79 -24.52 11.45
C GLN A 289 9.34 -23.70 12.62
N SER A 290 10.20 -22.70 12.36
CA SER A 290 10.78 -21.89 13.43
C SER A 290 9.85 -20.80 13.94
N LEU A 291 8.96 -20.24 13.09
CA LEU A 291 8.09 -19.08 13.34
C LEU A 291 8.86 -17.80 13.73
N LEU A 292 10.20 -17.83 13.62
CA LEU A 292 11.08 -16.70 13.86
C LEU A 292 11.59 -16.15 12.52
N THR A 293 11.88 -14.86 12.49
CA THR A 293 12.30 -14.20 11.25
C THR A 293 13.75 -13.72 11.30
N THR A 294 14.30 -13.47 10.14
CA THR A 294 15.61 -12.86 9.94
C THR A 294 15.42 -11.37 9.71
N TYR A 295 16.21 -10.53 10.41
CA TYR A 295 16.14 -9.09 10.21
C TYR A 295 17.14 -8.62 9.18
N ARG A 296 16.66 -7.75 8.28
CA ARG A 296 17.42 -7.21 7.15
C ARG A 296 17.45 -5.70 7.19
N THR A 297 18.53 -5.13 6.71
CA THR A 297 18.66 -3.69 6.42
C THR A 297 17.69 -3.27 5.31
N ASN A 298 17.62 -1.99 5.02
CA ASN A 298 16.88 -1.50 3.86
C ASN A 298 17.58 -1.84 2.54
N GLY A 299 18.92 -2.02 2.55
CA GLY A 299 19.66 -2.63 1.45
C GLY A 299 19.36 -4.12 1.24
N GLN A 300 18.51 -4.72 2.11
CA GLN A 300 18.12 -6.14 2.07
C GLN A 300 19.24 -7.11 2.48
N GLN A 301 20.30 -6.62 3.14
CA GLN A 301 21.33 -7.47 3.70
C GLN A 301 20.91 -7.95 5.10
N THR A 302 21.11 -9.25 5.37
CA THR A 302 20.82 -9.83 6.70
C THR A 302 21.85 -9.34 7.70
N PHE A 303 21.38 -8.73 8.80
CA PHE A 303 22.25 -8.33 9.91
C PHE A 303 21.98 -9.11 11.21
N PHE A 304 20.85 -9.81 11.30
CA PHE A 304 20.51 -10.68 12.41
C PHE A 304 19.73 -11.90 11.94
N SER A 305 20.07 -13.07 12.48
CA SER A 305 19.28 -14.31 12.29
C SER A 305 19.39 -15.20 13.54
N TYR A 306 18.30 -15.85 13.86
CA TYR A 306 18.31 -16.93 14.84
C TYR A 306 19.07 -18.14 14.28
N ARG A 307 19.55 -19.02 15.17
CA ARG A 307 20.17 -20.27 14.72
C ARG A 307 19.15 -21.15 14.03
N GLY A 308 19.53 -21.62 12.85
CA GLY A 308 18.74 -22.53 12.00
C GLY A 308 19.50 -23.80 11.64
N ASP A 309 20.60 -24.12 12.37
CA ASP A 309 21.39 -25.33 12.20
C ASP A 309 20.69 -26.55 12.81
N THR A 310 21.45 -27.63 13.03
CA THR A 310 20.95 -28.88 13.66
C THR A 310 20.44 -28.69 15.09
N THR A 311 20.64 -27.51 15.68
CA THR A 311 20.11 -27.13 16.99
C THR A 311 19.38 -25.78 16.89
N PRO A 312 18.22 -25.75 16.24
CA PRO A 312 17.56 -24.52 15.86
C PRO A 312 16.99 -23.77 17.05
N THR A 313 16.87 -22.45 16.87
CA THR A 313 16.04 -21.62 17.74
C THR A 313 14.64 -21.51 17.12
N ILE A 314 13.62 -21.77 17.90
CA ILE A 314 12.22 -21.70 17.49
C ILE A 314 11.44 -20.77 18.42
N ALA A 315 10.32 -20.23 17.95
CA ALA A 315 9.33 -19.57 18.79
C ALA A 315 8.74 -20.62 19.76
N TRP A 316 8.55 -20.26 21.02
CA TRP A 316 8.03 -21.19 22.01
C TRP A 316 7.32 -20.48 23.15
N GLY A 317 6.05 -20.20 22.99
CA GLY A 317 5.23 -19.46 23.93
C GLY A 317 4.76 -18.13 23.40
N ARG A 318 4.67 -17.13 24.28
CA ARG A 318 4.02 -15.87 24.01
C ARG A 318 4.84 -14.92 23.13
N ARG A 319 4.17 -14.28 22.18
CA ARG A 319 4.68 -13.10 21.48
C ARG A 319 3.74 -11.91 21.73
N GLN A 320 4.31 -10.79 22.14
CA GLN A 320 3.59 -9.54 22.35
C GLN A 320 4.27 -8.40 21.58
N ARG A 321 3.47 -7.54 20.97
CA ARG A 321 3.94 -6.34 20.27
C ARG A 321 3.25 -5.11 20.81
N LEU A 322 3.97 -3.99 20.93
CA LEU A 322 3.44 -2.69 21.30
C LEU A 322 4.07 -1.62 20.41
N SER A 323 3.26 -0.74 19.82
CA SER A 323 3.71 0.31 18.91
C SER A 323 3.01 1.64 19.20
N PRO A 324 3.54 2.49 20.12
CA PRO A 324 3.18 3.90 20.16
C PRO A 324 3.66 4.61 18.90
N GLN A 325 2.82 5.52 18.37
CA GLN A 325 3.01 6.10 17.05
C GLN A 325 2.46 7.53 17.00
N ALA A 326 3.14 8.40 16.24
CA ALA A 326 2.71 9.76 16.05
C ALA A 326 3.13 10.31 14.69
N TYR A 327 2.38 11.26 14.18
CA TYR A 327 2.79 12.13 13.10
C TYR A 327 2.32 13.55 13.32
N TYR A 328 2.99 14.49 12.63
CA TYR A 328 2.59 15.88 12.58
C TYR A 328 2.85 16.45 11.19
N TYR A 329 1.81 17.03 10.60
CA TYR A 329 1.87 17.65 9.27
C TYR A 329 1.39 19.09 9.35
N TYR A 330 2.20 20.00 8.81
CA TYR A 330 1.85 21.42 8.77
C TYR A 330 2.42 22.10 7.52
N GLY A 331 1.53 22.53 6.62
CA GLY A 331 1.95 23.05 5.32
C GLY A 331 2.88 22.08 4.61
N PRO A 332 4.06 22.51 4.13
CA PRO A 332 4.99 21.65 3.40
C PRO A 332 5.84 20.74 4.30
N PHE A 333 5.67 20.78 5.62
CA PHE A 333 6.51 20.03 6.56
C PHE A 333 5.78 18.83 7.14
N GLY A 334 6.49 17.70 7.22
CA GLY A 334 6.03 16.47 7.82
C GLY A 334 7.02 15.88 8.82
N PHE A 335 6.46 15.30 9.88
CA PHE A 335 7.16 14.51 10.87
C PHE A 335 6.37 13.23 11.13
N LEU A 336 7.05 12.08 11.16
CA LEU A 336 6.48 10.79 11.55
C LEU A 336 7.46 10.07 12.47
N THR A 337 6.92 9.47 13.53
CA THR A 337 7.69 8.65 14.48
C THR A 337 6.86 7.47 14.94
N GLU A 338 7.53 6.36 15.17
CA GLU A 338 6.96 5.19 15.84
C GLU A 338 8.05 4.46 16.61
N TYR A 339 7.63 3.80 17.67
CA TYR A 339 8.45 2.90 18.47
C TYR A 339 7.78 1.54 18.47
N VAL A 340 8.54 0.47 18.44
CA VAL A 340 8.03 -0.91 18.48
C VAL A 340 8.82 -1.69 19.52
N ASP A 341 8.10 -2.34 20.44
CA ASP A 341 8.60 -3.29 21.43
C ASP A 341 8.00 -4.66 21.14
N VAL A 342 8.85 -5.66 20.96
CA VAL A 342 8.43 -7.06 20.70
C VAL A 342 9.04 -7.98 21.73
N ARG A 343 8.21 -8.65 22.49
CA ARG A 343 8.58 -9.72 23.41
C ARG A 343 8.20 -11.05 22.80
N GLN A 344 9.20 -11.94 22.68
CA GLN A 344 9.04 -13.25 22.06
C GLN A 344 9.66 -14.31 22.94
N ASP A 345 8.87 -15.28 23.38
CA ASP A 345 9.40 -16.48 24.03
C ASP A 345 10.03 -17.39 22.97
N VAL A 346 11.24 -17.83 23.24
CA VAL A 346 12.03 -18.66 22.34
C VAL A 346 12.59 -19.87 23.06
N ARG A 347 12.74 -20.97 22.33
CA ARG A 347 13.42 -22.18 22.76
C ARG A 347 14.51 -22.54 21.76
N ARG A 348 15.63 -22.97 22.27
CA ARG A 348 16.67 -23.63 21.49
C ARG A 348 16.80 -25.08 21.95
N VAL A 349 16.71 -26.02 21.03
CA VAL A 349 16.84 -27.45 21.26
C VAL A 349 18.31 -27.82 21.08
N ILE A 350 18.96 -28.41 22.10
CA ILE A 350 20.41 -28.76 22.10
C ILE A 350 20.51 -30.22 22.54
N GLY A 351 20.42 -31.14 21.58
CA GLY A 351 20.39 -32.57 21.89
C GLY A 351 19.19 -32.93 22.79
N ALA A 352 19.44 -33.54 23.92
CA ALA A 352 18.38 -33.90 24.90
C ALA A 352 18.00 -32.74 25.85
N THR A 353 18.60 -31.56 25.73
CA THR A 353 18.34 -30.40 26.59
C THR A 353 17.73 -29.26 25.79
N SER A 354 17.08 -28.32 26.44
CA SER A 354 16.60 -27.09 25.82
C SER A 354 16.97 -25.89 26.67
N ARG A 355 17.19 -24.77 26.01
CA ARG A 355 17.29 -23.45 26.61
C ARG A 355 16.10 -22.60 26.20
N GLU A 356 15.47 -21.94 27.15
CA GLU A 356 14.34 -21.05 26.93
C GLU A 356 14.66 -19.65 27.43
N ALA A 357 14.10 -18.64 26.80
CA ALA A 357 14.16 -17.24 27.22
C ALA A 357 13.04 -16.42 26.58
N THR A 358 12.69 -15.31 27.23
CA THR A 358 11.90 -14.24 26.61
C THR A 358 12.86 -13.19 26.08
N LEU A 359 12.85 -12.96 24.78
CA LEU A 359 13.68 -11.93 24.12
C LEU A 359 12.83 -10.68 23.88
N ASN A 360 13.41 -9.51 24.15
CA ASN A 360 12.77 -8.22 23.97
C ASN A 360 13.52 -7.38 22.91
N HIS A 361 13.02 -7.40 21.66
CA HIS A 361 13.55 -6.58 20.58
C HIS A 361 12.81 -5.25 20.50
N ARG A 362 13.56 -4.15 20.24
CA ARG A 362 13.03 -2.81 20.21
C ARG A 362 13.49 -2.07 18.97
N ALA A 363 12.61 -1.28 18.40
CA ALA A 363 12.99 -0.42 17.30
C ALA A 363 12.22 0.90 17.35
N TRP A 364 12.83 1.96 16.80
CA TRP A 364 12.17 3.24 16.64
C TRP A 364 12.69 3.99 15.43
N GLN A 365 11.89 4.95 14.97
CA GLN A 365 12.25 5.84 13.88
C GLN A 365 11.72 7.26 14.11
N ALA A 366 12.42 8.21 13.50
CA ALA A 366 11.96 9.56 13.28
C ALA A 366 12.19 9.94 11.81
N GLN A 367 11.15 10.40 11.13
CA GLN A 367 11.19 10.88 9.74
C GLN A 367 10.85 12.34 9.68
N LEU A 368 11.54 13.07 8.83
CA LEU A 368 11.26 14.45 8.44
C LEU A 368 11.04 14.51 6.93
N SER A 369 10.09 15.30 6.50
CA SER A 369 9.84 15.58 5.09
C SER A 369 9.55 17.07 4.88
N TRP A 370 9.93 17.58 3.71
CA TRP A 370 9.70 18.95 3.30
C TRP A 370 9.51 19.05 1.80
N PHE A 371 8.35 19.56 1.38
CA PHE A 371 8.08 19.90 0.00
C PHE A 371 8.68 21.27 -0.35
N ALA A 372 9.82 21.28 -1.06
CA ALA A 372 10.45 22.49 -1.54
C ALA A 372 9.58 23.27 -2.55
N THR A 373 8.65 22.59 -3.18
CA THR A 373 7.69 23.16 -4.14
C THR A 373 6.40 23.64 -3.48
N GLY A 374 6.25 23.44 -2.15
CA GLY A 374 5.17 24.01 -1.35
C GLY A 374 3.86 23.22 -1.37
N GLU A 375 3.87 21.95 -1.75
CA GLU A 375 2.73 21.03 -1.54
C GLU A 375 2.45 20.89 -0.03
N ASP A 376 1.19 20.64 0.32
CA ASP A 376 0.81 20.38 1.70
C ASP A 376 1.10 18.91 2.05
N GLU A 377 1.94 18.71 3.05
CA GLU A 377 2.34 17.39 3.53
C GLU A 377 1.17 16.67 4.22
N GLY A 378 1.18 15.33 4.18
CA GLY A 378 0.15 14.52 4.79
C GLY A 378 0.53 13.05 4.92
N TYR A 379 -0.26 12.27 5.64
CA TYR A 379 -0.04 10.83 5.79
C TYR A 379 -0.10 10.09 4.43
N ARG A 380 -0.88 10.61 3.48
CA ARG A 380 -0.85 10.20 2.07
C ARG A 380 -0.02 11.18 1.27
N ALA A 381 0.68 10.68 0.27
CA ALA A 381 1.46 11.52 -0.63
C ALA A 381 0.54 12.46 -1.42
N PRO A 382 0.78 13.79 -1.40
CA PRO A 382 -0.01 14.73 -2.17
C PRO A 382 0.29 14.59 -3.68
N ALA A 383 -0.68 14.98 -4.50
CA ALA A 383 -0.42 15.19 -5.92
C ALA A 383 0.35 16.51 -6.13
N PRO A 384 1.23 16.60 -7.14
CA PRO A 384 1.92 17.85 -7.47
C PRO A 384 0.94 18.97 -7.77
N LYS A 385 1.14 20.15 -7.16
CA LYS A 385 0.34 21.37 -7.45
C LYS A 385 0.54 21.84 -8.91
N ARG A 386 1.72 21.58 -9.47
CA ARG A 386 2.08 21.90 -10.86
C ARG A 386 2.65 20.66 -11.55
N PRO A 387 1.80 19.70 -11.95
CA PRO A 387 2.27 18.48 -12.59
C PRO A 387 3.06 18.79 -13.88
N TYR A 388 4.00 17.92 -14.20
CA TYR A 388 4.75 18.01 -15.44
C TYR A 388 3.81 17.87 -16.66
N VAL A 389 3.97 18.81 -17.59
CA VAL A 389 3.30 18.78 -18.90
C VAL A 389 4.38 19.04 -19.94
N ALA A 390 4.51 18.15 -20.93
CA ALA A 390 5.47 18.32 -22.01
C ALA A 390 5.23 19.63 -22.76
N GLY A 391 6.27 20.50 -22.84
CA GLY A 391 6.16 21.84 -23.43
C GLY A 391 5.47 22.89 -22.53
N GLY A 392 5.04 22.54 -21.33
CA GLY A 392 4.45 23.43 -20.34
C GLY A 392 5.45 23.89 -19.28
N SER A 393 4.98 24.73 -18.33
CA SER A 393 5.81 25.28 -17.23
C SER A 393 5.81 24.43 -15.97
N GLY A 394 4.95 23.40 -15.86
CA GLY A 394 4.91 22.49 -14.74
C GLY A 394 6.04 21.47 -14.77
N TRP A 395 6.71 21.24 -13.64
CA TRP A 395 7.83 20.29 -13.54
C TRP A 395 7.64 19.26 -12.40
N GLY A 396 6.48 19.25 -11.77
CA GLY A 396 6.14 18.34 -10.68
C GLY A 396 6.38 18.90 -9.30
N SER A 397 6.43 18.04 -8.29
CA SER A 397 6.75 18.38 -6.90
C SER A 397 8.08 17.78 -6.48
N LEU A 398 8.83 18.51 -5.65
CA LEU A 398 10.10 18.11 -5.08
C LEU A 398 10.00 18.05 -3.56
N GLU A 399 10.28 16.88 -3.00
CA GLU A 399 10.27 16.61 -1.56
C GLU A 399 11.67 16.18 -1.12
N LEU A 400 12.17 16.77 -0.04
CA LEU A 400 13.39 16.34 0.65
C LEU A 400 13.00 15.57 1.91
N VAL A 401 13.66 14.44 2.15
CA VAL A 401 13.33 13.55 3.25
C VAL A 401 14.57 13.11 4.01
N ALA A 402 14.44 12.98 5.32
CA ALA A 402 15.48 12.46 6.21
C ALA A 402 14.85 11.52 7.23
N ARG A 403 15.53 10.41 7.54
CA ARG A 403 15.08 9.43 8.51
C ARG A 403 16.23 8.89 9.32
N TYR A 404 15.99 8.78 10.63
CA TYR A 404 16.87 8.05 11.54
C TYR A 404 16.08 6.90 12.16
N ALA A 405 16.65 5.69 12.12
CA ALA A 405 16.00 4.49 12.61
C ALA A 405 16.99 3.59 13.35
N VAL A 406 16.53 2.95 14.42
CA VAL A 406 17.32 2.03 15.23
C VAL A 406 16.51 0.75 15.44
N LEU A 407 17.20 -0.39 15.41
CA LEU A 407 16.68 -1.68 15.87
C LEU A 407 17.71 -2.30 16.81
N ASP A 408 17.28 -2.54 18.04
CA ASP A 408 18.04 -3.18 19.12
C ASP A 408 17.53 -4.62 19.31
N ILE A 409 18.43 -5.59 19.23
CA ILE A 409 18.20 -7.00 19.54
C ILE A 409 18.53 -7.21 21.01
N ASP A 410 17.70 -7.97 21.71
CA ASP A 410 17.96 -8.32 23.10
C ASP A 410 19.31 -9.04 23.25
N ASN A 411 20.12 -8.56 24.19
CA ASN A 411 21.43 -9.15 24.47
C ASN A 411 21.35 -10.62 24.89
N ALA A 412 20.25 -11.03 25.54
CA ALA A 412 20.02 -12.42 25.90
C ALA A 412 20.02 -13.38 24.71
N ALA A 413 19.80 -12.87 23.49
CA ALA A 413 19.91 -13.66 22.25
C ALA A 413 21.35 -14.15 22.00
N PHE A 414 22.35 -13.39 22.47
CA PHE A 414 23.80 -13.63 22.27
C PHE A 414 24.43 -14.38 23.41
N ASP A 415 23.82 -14.38 24.58
CA ASP A 415 24.35 -15.04 25.79
C ASP A 415 24.32 -16.57 25.67
N GLY A 416 25.21 -17.23 26.43
CA GLY A 416 25.25 -18.69 26.55
C GLY A 416 26.24 -19.37 25.61
N GLY A 417 27.09 -18.64 24.91
CA GLY A 417 28.15 -19.18 24.05
C GLY A 417 27.62 -20.09 22.95
N THR A 418 27.98 -21.38 22.99
CA THR A 418 27.48 -22.37 22.03
C THR A 418 25.96 -22.61 22.15
N ALA A 419 25.35 -22.30 23.30
CA ALA A 419 23.91 -22.41 23.56
C ALA A 419 23.14 -21.09 23.29
N SER A 420 23.80 -20.05 22.75
CA SER A 420 23.13 -18.79 22.38
C SER A 420 22.03 -18.99 21.33
N PHE A 421 20.99 -18.15 21.32
CA PHE A 421 19.88 -18.23 20.38
C PHE A 421 20.24 -17.75 18.97
N THR A 422 21.34 -17.00 18.82
CA THR A 422 21.90 -16.54 17.56
C THR A 422 23.40 -16.85 17.49
N ASN A 423 23.97 -16.77 16.28
CA ASN A 423 25.41 -16.79 16.11
C ASN A 423 25.97 -15.35 16.22
N PRO A 424 26.75 -15.01 17.23
CA PRO A 424 27.35 -13.67 17.36
C PRO A 424 28.20 -13.25 16.15
N VAL A 425 28.80 -14.24 15.46
CA VAL A 425 29.46 -13.98 14.17
C VAL A 425 28.44 -14.04 13.05
N GLY A 426 28.08 -12.90 12.51
CA GLY A 426 27.07 -12.76 11.47
C GLY A 426 25.73 -12.23 11.95
N SER A 427 25.58 -11.97 13.28
CA SER A 427 24.39 -11.31 13.83
C SER A 427 24.81 -10.14 14.72
N ALA A 428 24.41 -8.94 14.32
CA ALA A 428 24.61 -7.71 15.09
C ALA A 428 23.53 -7.56 16.17
N SER A 429 23.89 -7.00 17.32
CA SER A 429 22.96 -6.69 18.42
C SER A 429 22.19 -5.40 18.18
N LYS A 430 22.69 -4.51 17.29
CA LYS A 430 22.04 -3.25 16.94
C LYS A 430 22.30 -2.89 15.49
N ALA A 431 21.27 -2.35 14.84
CA ALA A 431 21.39 -1.66 13.56
C ALA A 431 20.89 -0.21 13.71
N THR A 432 21.68 0.75 13.22
CA THR A 432 21.36 2.19 13.23
C THR A 432 21.47 2.74 11.83
N ALA A 433 20.38 3.17 11.25
CA ALA A 433 20.28 3.64 9.88
C ALA A 433 19.96 5.14 9.80
N LEU A 434 20.78 5.88 9.05
CA LEU A 434 20.49 7.24 8.61
C LEU A 434 20.20 7.22 7.12
N THR A 435 18.99 7.65 6.73
CA THR A 435 18.56 7.73 5.33
C THR A 435 18.30 9.18 4.95
N LEU A 436 18.86 9.63 3.85
CA LEU A 436 18.55 10.92 3.22
C LEU A 436 17.96 10.65 1.84
N GLY A 437 17.01 11.45 1.41
CA GLY A 437 16.36 11.21 0.12
C GLY A 437 15.77 12.44 -0.53
N VAL A 438 15.53 12.27 -1.82
CA VAL A 438 14.86 13.24 -2.69
C VAL A 438 13.78 12.50 -3.46
N ASN A 439 12.56 13.00 -3.39
CA ASN A 439 11.42 12.49 -4.13
C ASN A 439 10.97 13.53 -5.14
N TRP A 440 10.88 13.13 -6.40
CA TRP A 440 10.42 13.97 -7.49
C TRP A 440 9.19 13.32 -8.13
N ALA A 441 8.01 13.85 -7.83
CA ALA A 441 6.77 13.43 -8.46
C ALA A 441 6.48 14.34 -9.66
N LEU A 442 6.63 13.80 -10.86
CA LEU A 442 6.31 14.52 -12.10
C LEU A 442 4.81 14.73 -12.22
N THR A 443 4.05 13.70 -11.93
CA THR A 443 2.58 13.68 -11.93
C THR A 443 2.08 12.90 -10.72
N GLN A 444 0.80 12.83 -10.49
CA GLN A 444 0.22 11.93 -9.48
C GLN A 444 0.46 10.44 -9.78
N ASN A 445 0.78 10.10 -11.04
CA ASN A 445 0.94 8.72 -11.50
C ASN A 445 2.40 8.28 -11.55
N PHE A 446 3.34 9.21 -11.66
CA PHE A 446 4.75 8.90 -11.85
C PHE A 446 5.64 9.71 -10.94
N LYS A 447 6.48 9.03 -10.15
CA LYS A 447 7.50 9.65 -9.32
C LYS A 447 8.82 8.87 -9.34
N THR A 448 9.91 9.59 -9.10
CA THR A 448 11.24 9.06 -8.89
C THR A 448 11.65 9.33 -7.45
N LEU A 449 12.22 8.33 -6.79
CA LEU A 449 12.77 8.45 -5.44
C LEU A 449 14.25 8.09 -5.50
N LEU A 450 15.07 8.90 -4.82
CA LEU A 450 16.49 8.65 -4.64
C LEU A 450 16.80 8.66 -3.15
N ASN A 451 17.39 7.60 -2.62
CA ASN A 451 17.79 7.51 -1.23
C ASN A 451 19.27 7.13 -1.12
N TYR A 452 19.96 7.74 -0.18
CA TYR A 452 21.23 7.27 0.34
C TYR A 452 21.02 6.84 1.77
N GLU A 453 21.43 5.61 2.10
CA GLU A 453 21.35 5.07 3.46
C GLU A 453 22.70 4.61 3.95
N HIS A 454 23.01 4.97 5.21
CA HIS A 454 24.15 4.52 5.96
C HIS A 454 23.69 3.79 7.20
N THR A 455 23.91 2.47 7.26
CA THR A 455 23.55 1.62 8.39
C THR A 455 24.81 1.15 9.10
N LYS A 456 24.92 1.47 10.39
CA LYS A 456 25.98 1.01 11.31
C LYS A 456 25.45 -0.14 12.16
N PHE A 457 26.36 -1.03 12.55
CA PHE A 457 26.05 -2.20 13.37
C PHE A 457 26.85 -2.17 14.65
N THR A 458 26.32 -2.77 15.72
CA THR A 458 27.05 -3.10 16.94
C THR A 458 27.18 -4.61 17.03
N GLY A 459 28.39 -5.13 17.10
CA GLY A 459 28.67 -6.56 17.01
C GLY A 459 28.54 -7.10 15.59
N GLY A 460 28.40 -8.42 15.45
CA GLY A 460 28.19 -9.11 14.16
C GLY A 460 29.46 -9.59 13.47
N ALA A 461 30.66 -9.17 13.91
CA ALA A 461 31.94 -9.68 13.42
C ALA A 461 32.62 -10.61 14.41
N ALA A 462 33.71 -11.26 13.98
CA ALA A 462 34.48 -12.16 14.82
C ALA A 462 35.10 -11.42 16.03
N GLY A 463 35.19 -12.10 17.17
CA GLY A 463 35.75 -11.53 18.39
C GLY A 463 34.90 -10.44 19.06
N GLY A 464 33.63 -10.30 18.68
CA GLY A 464 32.72 -9.28 19.22
C GLY A 464 32.87 -7.89 18.57
N ALA A 465 33.65 -7.77 17.51
CA ALA A 465 33.85 -6.53 16.78
C ALA A 465 32.55 -6.16 16.01
N ASP A 466 32.44 -4.88 15.65
CA ASP A 466 31.33 -4.39 14.83
C ASP A 466 31.46 -4.88 13.40
N ALA A 467 30.34 -5.28 12.81
CA ALA A 467 30.26 -5.57 11.40
C ALA A 467 30.48 -4.29 10.55
N PRO A 468 31.05 -4.41 9.34
CA PRO A 468 31.21 -3.28 8.45
C PRO A 468 29.87 -2.56 8.20
N ALA A 469 29.91 -1.22 8.23
CA ALA A 469 28.71 -0.43 7.96
C ALA A 469 28.26 -0.62 6.51
N GLU A 470 26.94 -0.77 6.29
CA GLU A 470 26.34 -0.78 4.96
C GLU A 470 26.12 0.65 4.49
N LYS A 471 26.52 0.92 3.23
CA LYS A 471 26.24 2.19 2.53
C LYS A 471 25.60 1.85 1.20
N VAL A 472 24.37 2.29 1.01
CA VAL A 472 23.61 1.93 -0.19
C VAL A 472 22.92 3.16 -0.82
N PHE A 473 23.04 3.28 -2.12
CA PHE A 473 22.22 4.16 -2.94
C PHE A 473 21.07 3.37 -3.52
N LEU A 474 19.89 3.90 -3.35
CA LEU A 474 18.64 3.32 -3.85
C LEU A 474 17.98 4.33 -4.78
N ALA A 475 17.56 3.89 -5.94
CA ALA A 475 16.72 4.66 -6.86
C ALA A 475 15.47 3.86 -7.20
N ARG A 476 14.33 4.53 -7.28
CA ARG A 476 13.05 3.94 -7.67
C ARG A 476 12.36 4.77 -8.73
N PHE A 477 11.91 4.12 -9.79
CA PHE A 477 10.88 4.63 -10.67
C PHE A 477 9.56 3.98 -10.28
N GLN A 478 8.62 4.82 -9.86
CA GLN A 478 7.30 4.37 -9.42
C GLN A 478 6.24 4.89 -10.35
N PHE A 479 5.44 3.96 -10.87
CA PHE A 479 4.20 4.25 -11.57
C PHE A 479 3.03 3.73 -10.75
N GLN A 480 1.95 4.53 -10.68
CA GLN A 480 0.68 4.15 -10.08
C GLN A 480 -0.49 4.64 -10.93
N TYR A 481 -1.53 3.82 -10.99
CA TYR A 481 -2.74 4.15 -11.72
C TYR A 481 -3.98 3.77 -10.92
#